data_17231c2a0125157621a0d967cd95cb05
#
_entry.id   17231c2a0125157621a0d967cd95cb05
#
_cell.length_a   1.000
_cell.length_b   1.000
_cell.length_c   1.000
_cell.angle_alpha   90.00
_cell.angle_beta   90.00
_cell.angle_gamma   90.00
#
_symmetry.space_group_name_H-M   'P 1'
#
loop_
_entity.id
_entity.type
_entity.pdbx_description
1 polymer ?
#
loop_
_entity_poly.entity_id
_entity_poly.type
_entity_poly.pdbx_seq_one_letter_code
_entity_poly.pdbx_strand_id
1 'polypeptide(L)'
;VSAEITIAGVTPGRTLAPADRGELAAMVRDLYASDRTFAFVGGGTELELGNAPRALDTVVRTTALDRVVDYSPEDQTITVEAGMRLAALDAVLAQHGQMLPIQTGDRANATVGGAIATNAFGALRHRYGSIKDVIVGIEIVRPDGTPAHGGGKVVKNVAGFDIPKLMVGSLGTLGGVASATFRVFPVPAVTRAVLLQAAPDSALFAAALDDPSLEPVAVVHYPARGGCVLTFAGLEASVTAQLAHVAQLAALHAVESVELDADALQAFAQIERDVRTSGAWRWTESTSIAAAREVRPLPVEVTADVRYPTLGVQLVSAADADALDAFAREPARGRVFRSMPLRVRDRIDAWGPPPPAFALMRAVKTNFDPKGLCNPGRFVGGL
;
A
#
# COMPACT_ATOMS: atom_id res chain seq x y z
N VAL A 1 -14.01 23.45 10.99
CA VAL A 1 -12.85 23.95 10.22
C VAL A 1 -12.16 22.70 9.69
N SER A 2 -12.19 22.46 8.37
CA SER A 2 -11.42 21.34 7.79
C SER A 2 -9.93 21.65 8.00
N ALA A 3 -9.20 20.67 8.56
CA ALA A 3 -7.74 20.81 8.69
C ALA A 3 -7.11 21.16 7.34
N GLU A 4 -6.18 22.09 7.31
CA GLU A 4 -5.47 22.51 6.13
C GLU A 4 -4.68 21.31 5.55
N ILE A 5 -4.93 21.00 4.27
CA ILE A 5 -4.25 19.86 3.60
C ILE A 5 -2.86 20.34 3.21
N THR A 6 -1.84 19.62 3.70
CA THR A 6 -0.44 19.85 3.32
C THR A 6 0.12 18.56 2.71
N ILE A 7 0.73 18.64 1.54
CA ILE A 7 1.33 17.49 0.86
C ILE A 7 2.86 17.62 0.93
N ALA A 8 3.50 16.75 1.71
CA ALA A 8 4.95 16.73 1.88
C ALA A 8 5.55 18.15 2.15
N GLY A 9 4.87 18.92 3.03
CA GLY A 9 5.27 20.26 3.42
C GLY A 9 4.77 21.39 2.51
N VAL A 10 4.07 21.11 1.43
CA VAL A 10 3.52 22.12 0.50
C VAL A 10 2.01 22.25 0.70
N THR A 11 1.56 23.46 1.01
CA THR A 11 0.14 23.80 1.19
C THR A 11 -0.44 24.33 -0.13
N PRO A 12 -1.57 23.81 -0.61
CA PRO A 12 -2.21 24.30 -1.82
C PRO A 12 -2.84 25.68 -1.61
N GLY A 13 -2.99 26.43 -2.70
CA GLY A 13 -3.70 27.72 -2.68
C GLY A 13 -5.22 27.56 -2.47
N ARG A 14 -5.79 26.42 -2.85
CA ARG A 14 -7.22 26.10 -2.68
C ARG A 14 -7.50 24.59 -2.68
N THR A 15 -8.68 24.23 -2.19
CA THR A 15 -9.21 22.87 -2.25
C THR A 15 -10.54 22.86 -3.00
N LEU A 16 -10.70 21.93 -3.95
CA LEU A 16 -11.95 21.62 -4.63
C LEU A 16 -12.46 20.24 -4.16
N ALA A 17 -13.76 20.06 -4.09
CA ALA A 17 -14.38 18.83 -3.65
C ALA A 17 -15.55 18.47 -4.58
N PRO A 18 -15.31 17.70 -5.66
CA PRO A 18 -16.37 17.30 -6.58
C PRO A 18 -17.37 16.37 -5.88
N ALA A 19 -18.66 16.59 -6.14
CA ALA A 19 -19.74 15.79 -5.58
C ALA A 19 -20.01 14.50 -6.38
N ASP A 20 -19.57 14.45 -7.64
CA ASP A 20 -19.70 13.29 -8.50
C ASP A 20 -18.57 13.21 -9.53
N ARG A 21 -18.54 12.10 -10.30
CA ARG A 21 -17.50 11.83 -11.29
C ARG A 21 -17.52 12.80 -12.48
N GLY A 22 -18.70 13.31 -12.85
CA GLY A 22 -18.87 14.31 -13.90
C GLY A 22 -18.27 15.65 -13.49
N GLU A 23 -18.54 16.08 -12.27
CA GLU A 23 -17.97 17.30 -11.68
C GLU A 23 -16.45 17.16 -11.51
N LEU A 24 -15.96 15.98 -11.09
CA LEU A 24 -14.52 15.69 -11.04
C LEU A 24 -13.86 15.94 -12.41
N ALA A 25 -14.41 15.40 -13.49
CA ALA A 25 -13.90 15.56 -14.82
C ALA A 25 -13.93 17.02 -15.30
N ALA A 26 -14.99 17.75 -14.99
CA ALA A 26 -15.13 19.17 -15.31
C ALA A 26 -14.10 20.03 -14.57
N MET A 27 -13.96 19.86 -13.26
CA MET A 27 -12.99 20.60 -12.46
C MET A 27 -11.54 20.37 -12.93
N VAL A 28 -11.16 19.11 -13.24
CA VAL A 28 -9.82 18.79 -13.75
C VAL A 28 -9.59 19.42 -15.12
N ARG A 29 -10.60 19.43 -16.01
CA ARG A 29 -10.52 20.11 -17.32
C ARG A 29 -10.27 21.60 -17.17
N ASP A 30 -10.98 22.27 -16.26
CA ASP A 30 -10.84 23.70 -16.00
C ASP A 30 -9.45 24.04 -15.43
N LEU A 31 -8.91 23.20 -14.53
CA LEU A 31 -7.55 23.34 -14.00
C LEU A 31 -6.52 23.20 -15.12
N TYR A 32 -6.68 22.20 -15.96
CA TYR A 32 -5.77 21.95 -17.09
C TYR A 32 -5.82 23.06 -18.15
N ALA A 33 -7.01 23.56 -18.44
CA ALA A 33 -7.21 24.68 -19.39
C ALA A 33 -6.61 25.99 -18.87
N SER A 34 -6.56 26.16 -17.54
CA SER A 34 -6.03 27.35 -16.85
C SER A 34 -4.56 27.20 -16.45
N ASP A 35 -3.86 26.15 -16.91
CA ASP A 35 -2.45 25.84 -16.57
C ASP A 35 -2.19 25.81 -15.06
N ARG A 36 -3.16 25.34 -14.24
CA ARG A 36 -3.05 25.24 -12.81
C ARG A 36 -2.54 23.87 -12.40
N THR A 37 -1.53 23.85 -11.53
CA THR A 37 -1.03 22.60 -10.93
C THR A 37 -2.01 22.05 -9.91
N PHE A 38 -2.19 20.74 -9.89
CA PHE A 38 -3.14 20.11 -8.99
C PHE A 38 -2.70 18.71 -8.53
N ALA A 39 -3.26 18.28 -7.40
CA ALA A 39 -3.10 16.93 -6.88
C ALA A 39 -4.42 16.36 -6.42
N PHE A 40 -4.62 15.05 -6.58
CA PHE A 40 -5.77 14.33 -6.03
C PHE A 40 -5.48 13.89 -4.60
N VAL A 41 -6.46 14.08 -3.70
CA VAL A 41 -6.37 13.67 -2.30
C VAL A 41 -7.64 12.93 -1.90
N GLY A 42 -7.50 11.70 -1.44
CA GLY A 42 -8.54 10.94 -0.76
C GLY A 42 -8.57 11.22 0.74
N GLY A 43 -8.37 10.20 1.57
CA GLY A 43 -8.38 10.29 3.03
C GLY A 43 -7.17 11.00 3.65
N GLY A 44 -6.13 11.30 2.89
CA GLY A 44 -4.97 12.04 3.37
C GLY A 44 -3.99 11.25 4.25
N THR A 45 -4.08 9.92 4.28
CA THR A 45 -3.28 9.06 5.18
C THR A 45 -1.82 8.88 4.77
N GLU A 46 -1.45 9.22 3.52
CA GLU A 46 -0.11 9.04 2.95
C GLU A 46 0.39 10.29 2.21
N LEU A 47 0.05 11.48 2.71
CA LEU A 47 0.43 12.75 2.05
C LEU A 47 1.94 12.99 2.09
N GLU A 48 2.63 12.37 3.03
CA GLU A 48 4.08 12.45 3.19
C GLU A 48 4.87 11.55 2.22
N LEU A 49 4.22 10.53 1.63
CA LEU A 49 4.87 9.59 0.72
C LEU A 49 5.34 10.29 -0.56
N GLY A 50 6.62 10.11 -0.91
CA GLY A 50 7.24 10.66 -2.11
C GLY A 50 7.81 12.07 -1.92
N ASN A 51 8.26 12.67 -3.01
CA ASN A 51 8.88 13.99 -3.00
C ASN A 51 7.85 15.09 -2.71
N ALA A 52 8.30 16.26 -2.30
CA ALA A 52 7.45 17.46 -2.27
C ALA A 52 7.01 17.83 -3.68
N PRO A 53 5.75 18.27 -3.88
CA PRO A 53 5.35 18.79 -5.19
C PRO A 53 6.14 20.06 -5.53
N ARG A 54 6.56 20.19 -6.80
CA ARG A 54 7.30 21.38 -7.26
C ARG A 54 6.43 22.64 -7.27
N ALA A 55 5.13 22.47 -7.49
CA ALA A 55 4.11 23.50 -7.38
C ALA A 55 2.77 22.82 -7.07
N LEU A 56 1.91 23.51 -6.34
CA LEU A 56 0.60 23.00 -5.96
C LEU A 56 -0.41 24.15 -5.80
N ASP A 57 -1.11 24.49 -6.89
CA ASP A 57 -2.17 25.50 -6.84
C ASP A 57 -3.42 24.96 -6.16
N THR A 58 -3.80 23.72 -6.47
CA THR A 58 -5.10 23.16 -6.10
C THR A 58 -4.99 21.71 -5.64
N VAL A 59 -5.73 21.37 -4.58
CA VAL A 59 -6.05 19.99 -4.24
C VAL A 59 -7.47 19.67 -4.68
N VAL A 60 -7.65 18.54 -5.37
CA VAL A 60 -8.95 17.97 -5.71
C VAL A 60 -9.22 16.83 -4.74
N ARG A 61 -10.14 17.07 -3.78
CA ARG A 61 -10.47 16.14 -2.72
C ARG A 61 -11.59 15.19 -3.17
N THR A 62 -11.29 13.90 -3.27
CA THR A 62 -12.22 12.91 -3.83
C THR A 62 -13.10 12.22 -2.80
N THR A 63 -13.08 12.61 -1.53
CA THR A 63 -13.78 11.91 -0.44
C THR A 63 -15.31 11.91 -0.53
N ALA A 64 -15.93 12.77 -1.36
CA ALA A 64 -17.36 12.75 -1.62
C ALA A 64 -17.78 11.72 -2.70
N LEU A 65 -16.79 11.13 -3.41
CA LEU A 65 -17.02 10.04 -4.35
C LEU A 65 -16.97 8.70 -3.58
N ASP A 66 -17.99 8.39 -2.81
CA ASP A 66 -17.97 7.30 -1.83
C ASP A 66 -19.06 6.24 -2.02
N ARG A 67 -19.69 6.22 -3.20
CA ARG A 67 -20.80 5.30 -3.50
C ARG A 67 -20.32 3.92 -3.91
N VAL A 68 -21.10 2.90 -3.55
CA VAL A 68 -21.06 1.60 -4.23
C VAL A 68 -21.75 1.78 -5.58
N VAL A 69 -21.00 1.59 -6.66
CA VAL A 69 -21.50 1.73 -8.04
C VAL A 69 -22.22 0.47 -8.47
N ASP A 70 -21.65 -0.68 -8.09
CA ASP A 70 -22.21 -2.00 -8.40
C ASP A 70 -21.59 -3.06 -7.51
N TYR A 71 -22.38 -4.07 -7.11
CA TYR A 71 -21.91 -5.18 -6.31
C TYR A 71 -22.62 -6.47 -6.71
N SER A 72 -21.86 -7.48 -7.06
CA SER A 72 -22.31 -8.84 -7.40
C SER A 72 -21.63 -9.84 -6.45
N PRO A 73 -22.21 -10.11 -5.26
CA PRO A 73 -21.60 -11.00 -4.26
C PRO A 73 -21.35 -12.41 -4.79
N GLU A 74 -22.24 -12.96 -5.60
CA GLU A 74 -22.13 -14.28 -6.23
C GLU A 74 -20.95 -14.36 -7.21
N ASP A 75 -20.64 -13.28 -7.92
CA ASP A 75 -19.48 -13.15 -8.81
C ASP A 75 -18.21 -12.70 -8.10
N GLN A 76 -18.31 -12.43 -6.79
CA GLN A 76 -17.22 -11.91 -5.97
C GLN A 76 -16.59 -10.64 -6.57
N THR A 77 -17.42 -9.72 -7.08
CA THR A 77 -16.95 -8.45 -7.66
C THR A 77 -17.70 -7.26 -7.11
N ILE A 78 -16.96 -6.19 -6.80
CA ILE A 78 -17.52 -4.93 -6.37
C ILE A 78 -16.89 -3.76 -7.11
N THR A 79 -17.69 -2.79 -7.52
CA THR A 79 -17.26 -1.50 -8.08
C THR A 79 -17.62 -0.41 -7.12
N VAL A 80 -16.65 0.38 -6.70
CA VAL A 80 -16.83 1.50 -5.78
C VAL A 80 -16.15 2.76 -6.28
N GLU A 81 -16.66 3.92 -5.87
CA GLU A 81 -16.01 5.20 -6.13
C GLU A 81 -14.73 5.35 -5.29
N ALA A 82 -13.78 6.12 -5.81
CA ALA A 82 -12.42 6.20 -5.28
C ALA A 82 -12.29 6.87 -3.90
N GLY A 83 -13.26 7.69 -3.51
CA GLY A 83 -13.31 8.35 -2.21
C GLY A 83 -13.89 7.46 -1.11
N MET A 84 -14.44 6.29 -1.43
CA MET A 84 -14.94 5.35 -0.43
C MET A 84 -13.83 4.95 0.54
N ARG A 85 -14.11 5.09 1.85
CA ARG A 85 -13.19 4.66 2.89
C ARG A 85 -13.12 3.14 2.97
N LEU A 86 -11.93 2.58 3.19
CA LEU A 86 -11.76 1.13 3.26
C LEU A 86 -12.57 0.50 4.39
N ALA A 87 -12.71 1.18 5.55
CA ALA A 87 -13.56 0.68 6.63
C ALA A 87 -15.06 0.66 6.25
N ALA A 88 -15.53 1.63 5.45
CA ALA A 88 -16.90 1.62 4.95
C ALA A 88 -17.12 0.50 3.92
N LEU A 89 -16.13 0.27 3.05
CA LEU A 89 -16.14 -0.86 2.12
C LEU A 89 -16.18 -2.21 2.85
N ASP A 90 -15.40 -2.35 3.93
CA ASP A 90 -15.44 -3.57 4.77
C ASP A 90 -16.84 -3.84 5.33
N ALA A 91 -17.54 -2.79 5.80
CA ALA A 91 -18.88 -2.92 6.33
C ALA A 91 -19.89 -3.37 5.25
N VAL A 92 -19.73 -2.93 4.01
CA VAL A 92 -20.53 -3.39 2.86
C VAL A 92 -20.24 -4.86 2.55
N LEU A 93 -18.97 -5.24 2.44
CA LEU A 93 -18.55 -6.59 2.09
C LEU A 93 -18.92 -7.62 3.17
N ALA A 94 -18.83 -7.22 4.44
CA ALA A 94 -19.17 -8.07 5.58
C ALA A 94 -20.63 -8.54 5.58
N GLN A 95 -21.57 -7.78 4.98
CA GLN A 95 -22.99 -8.17 4.84
C GLN A 95 -23.15 -9.47 4.02
N HIS A 96 -22.16 -9.77 3.17
CA HIS A 96 -22.13 -10.99 2.35
C HIS A 96 -20.98 -11.93 2.72
N GLY A 97 -20.38 -11.77 3.92
CA GLY A 97 -19.26 -12.59 4.35
C GLY A 97 -18.03 -12.48 3.46
N GLN A 98 -17.80 -11.31 2.84
CA GLN A 98 -16.68 -11.08 1.92
C GLN A 98 -15.71 -10.03 2.47
N MET A 99 -14.51 -10.02 1.91
CA MET A 99 -13.45 -9.08 2.27
C MET A 99 -12.63 -8.64 1.05
N LEU A 100 -12.01 -7.46 1.16
CA LEU A 100 -10.97 -7.01 0.24
C LEU A 100 -9.62 -6.98 1.00
N PRO A 101 -8.62 -7.86 0.65
CA PRO A 101 -7.41 -8.06 1.44
C PRO A 101 -6.35 -6.96 1.22
N ILE A 102 -6.76 -5.70 1.18
CA ILE A 102 -5.86 -4.54 1.12
C ILE A 102 -5.61 -4.04 2.54
N GLN A 103 -4.36 -3.90 2.92
CA GLN A 103 -3.95 -3.43 4.25
C GLN A 103 -3.34 -2.03 4.18
N THR A 104 -3.72 -1.16 5.11
CA THR A 104 -3.22 0.22 5.27
C THR A 104 -2.95 0.49 6.75
N GLY A 105 -2.14 1.51 7.06
CA GLY A 105 -1.89 1.93 8.44
C GLY A 105 -3.14 2.49 9.13
N ASP A 106 -3.90 3.32 8.42
CA ASP A 106 -5.14 3.96 8.89
C ASP A 106 -6.31 3.58 7.97
N ARG A 107 -6.93 2.43 8.24
CA ARG A 107 -8.03 1.91 7.43
C ARG A 107 -9.32 2.74 7.55
N ALA A 108 -9.51 3.40 8.69
CA ALA A 108 -10.68 4.23 8.93
C ALA A 108 -10.73 5.46 8.02
N ASN A 109 -9.58 6.04 7.72
CA ASN A 109 -9.48 7.22 6.88
C ASN A 109 -8.97 6.95 5.47
N ALA A 110 -8.20 5.88 5.25
CA ALA A 110 -7.70 5.50 3.92
C ALA A 110 -8.86 5.26 2.94
N THR A 111 -8.74 5.79 1.73
CA THR A 111 -9.73 5.62 0.66
C THR A 111 -9.25 4.63 -0.39
N VAL A 112 -10.18 4.07 -1.15
CA VAL A 112 -9.90 3.16 -2.27
C VAL A 112 -8.91 3.78 -3.27
N GLY A 113 -9.18 5.01 -3.73
CA GLY A 113 -8.28 5.72 -4.66
C GLY A 113 -6.91 6.00 -4.08
N GLY A 114 -6.84 6.36 -2.78
CA GLY A 114 -5.58 6.54 -2.05
C GLY A 114 -4.78 5.25 -1.96
N ALA A 115 -5.42 4.13 -1.62
CA ALA A 115 -4.77 2.82 -1.55
C ALA A 115 -4.22 2.37 -2.92
N ILE A 116 -4.97 2.59 -4.01
CA ILE A 116 -4.50 2.32 -5.37
C ILE A 116 -3.29 3.21 -5.69
N ALA A 117 -3.40 4.52 -5.51
CA ALA A 117 -2.37 5.48 -5.86
C ALA A 117 -1.05 5.24 -5.11
N THR A 118 -1.10 4.77 -3.86
CA THR A 118 0.08 4.51 -3.02
C THR A 118 0.57 3.06 -3.09
N ASN A 119 -0.13 2.18 -3.83
CA ASN A 119 0.10 0.73 -3.83
C ASN A 119 0.16 0.18 -2.40
N ALA A 120 -0.89 0.43 -1.63
CA ALA A 120 -0.97 -0.01 -0.24
C ALA A 120 -0.81 -1.53 -0.14
N PHE A 121 -0.08 -1.99 0.85
CA PHE A 121 0.22 -3.42 1.04
C PHE A 121 0.37 -3.77 2.50
N GLY A 122 0.36 -5.06 2.81
CA GLY A 122 0.63 -5.63 4.13
C GLY A 122 0.90 -7.13 4.03
N ALA A 123 0.88 -7.82 5.16
CA ALA A 123 1.20 -9.23 5.27
C ALA A 123 0.31 -10.14 4.39
N LEU A 124 -0.96 -9.78 4.22
CA LEU A 124 -1.92 -10.54 3.40
C LEU A 124 -1.54 -10.60 1.92
N ARG A 125 -0.64 -9.72 1.47
CA ARG A 125 -0.08 -9.79 0.11
C ARG A 125 0.60 -11.14 -0.17
N HIS A 126 1.04 -11.85 0.86
CA HIS A 126 1.62 -13.18 0.72
C HIS A 126 0.64 -14.16 0.05
N ARG A 127 -0.62 -14.22 0.50
CA ARG A 127 -1.64 -15.13 -0.03
C ARG A 127 -2.44 -14.53 -1.18
N TYR A 128 -2.82 -13.26 -1.05
CA TYR A 128 -3.82 -12.65 -1.95
C TYR A 128 -3.20 -11.80 -3.06
N GLY A 129 -1.88 -11.62 -3.04
CA GLY A 129 -1.21 -10.73 -3.99
C GLY A 129 -1.33 -9.25 -3.62
N SER A 130 -0.95 -8.39 -4.56
CA SER A 130 -1.02 -6.93 -4.46
C SER A 130 -2.37 -6.40 -4.96
N ILE A 131 -2.58 -5.09 -4.85
CA ILE A 131 -3.74 -4.43 -5.47
C ILE A 131 -3.82 -4.76 -6.97
N LYS A 132 -2.68 -4.92 -7.66
CA LYS A 132 -2.62 -5.27 -9.10
C LYS A 132 -3.24 -6.64 -9.41
N ASP A 133 -3.30 -7.52 -8.43
CA ASP A 133 -3.78 -8.89 -8.59
C ASP A 133 -5.28 -9.01 -8.29
N VAL A 134 -5.86 -8.01 -7.59
CA VAL A 134 -7.27 -7.99 -7.19
C VAL A 134 -8.09 -6.92 -7.92
N ILE A 135 -7.46 -5.89 -8.48
CA ILE A 135 -8.14 -4.87 -9.29
C ILE A 135 -8.40 -5.42 -10.69
N VAL A 136 -9.67 -5.43 -11.12
CA VAL A 136 -10.08 -5.94 -12.43
C VAL A 136 -10.57 -4.87 -13.38
N GLY A 137 -10.94 -3.69 -12.85
CA GLY A 137 -11.38 -2.55 -13.65
C GLY A 137 -11.12 -1.22 -12.95
N ILE A 138 -11.01 -0.15 -13.71
CA ILE A 138 -10.80 1.20 -13.21
C ILE A 138 -11.42 2.23 -14.15
N GLU A 139 -11.99 3.28 -13.58
CA GLU A 139 -12.31 4.53 -14.25
C GLU A 139 -11.42 5.64 -13.69
N ILE A 140 -10.80 6.40 -14.57
CA ILE A 140 -9.90 7.50 -14.22
C ILE A 140 -10.33 8.78 -14.91
N VAL A 141 -9.95 9.92 -14.35
CA VAL A 141 -9.95 11.22 -15.03
C VAL A 141 -8.50 11.56 -15.36
N ARG A 142 -8.19 11.64 -16.65
CA ARG A 142 -6.89 12.05 -17.15
C ARG A 142 -6.58 13.50 -16.75
N PRO A 143 -5.30 13.92 -16.75
CA PRO A 143 -4.93 15.29 -16.40
C PRO A 143 -5.63 16.38 -17.24
N ASP A 144 -6.03 16.07 -18.47
CA ASP A 144 -6.79 16.96 -19.37
C ASP A 144 -8.32 16.98 -19.08
N GLY A 145 -8.76 16.28 -18.03
CA GLY A 145 -10.18 16.14 -17.66
C GLY A 145 -10.96 15.12 -18.48
N THR A 146 -10.30 14.36 -19.36
CA THR A 146 -10.94 13.30 -20.15
C THR A 146 -11.15 12.05 -19.29
N PRO A 147 -12.39 11.54 -19.14
CA PRO A 147 -12.61 10.24 -18.53
C PRO A 147 -12.05 9.12 -19.40
N ALA A 148 -11.42 8.13 -18.75
CA ALA A 148 -10.94 6.94 -19.41
C ALA A 148 -11.17 5.72 -18.49
N HIS A 149 -11.36 4.56 -19.09
CA HIS A 149 -11.57 3.31 -18.36
C HIS A 149 -10.67 2.20 -18.90
N GLY A 150 -10.37 1.25 -18.05
CA GLY A 150 -9.62 0.03 -18.41
C GLY A 150 -10.07 -1.15 -17.57
N GLY A 151 -9.93 -2.35 -18.12
CA GLY A 151 -10.42 -3.56 -17.46
C GLY A 151 -11.94 -3.68 -17.53
N GLY A 152 -12.49 -4.55 -16.69
CA GLY A 152 -13.94 -4.78 -16.58
C GLY A 152 -14.24 -6.08 -15.81
N LYS A 153 -15.52 -6.34 -15.53
CA LYS A 153 -16.00 -7.53 -14.81
C LYS A 153 -15.84 -8.86 -15.58
N VAL A 154 -15.40 -8.84 -16.85
CA VAL A 154 -15.24 -10.03 -17.67
C VAL A 154 -13.92 -10.74 -17.36
N VAL A 155 -13.96 -12.08 -17.31
CA VAL A 155 -12.83 -12.96 -16.95
C VAL A 155 -11.62 -12.82 -17.89
N LYS A 156 -11.81 -12.30 -19.11
CA LYS A 156 -10.75 -12.09 -20.10
C LYS A 156 -10.95 -10.76 -20.83
N ASN A 157 -10.28 -9.72 -20.36
CA ASN A 157 -10.13 -8.47 -21.09
C ASN A 157 -8.67 -8.35 -21.57
N VAL A 158 -8.42 -8.74 -22.82
CA VAL A 158 -7.07 -8.77 -23.42
C VAL A 158 -6.86 -7.64 -24.43
N ALA A 159 -7.84 -6.75 -24.59
CA ALA A 159 -7.76 -5.62 -25.51
C ALA A 159 -7.29 -4.35 -24.78
N GLY A 160 -6.24 -3.73 -25.28
CA GLY A 160 -5.73 -2.45 -24.80
C GLY A 160 -4.68 -2.55 -23.71
N PHE A 161 -4.27 -1.37 -23.19
CA PHE A 161 -3.31 -1.27 -22.10
C PHE A 161 -3.95 -1.63 -20.75
N ASP A 162 -3.18 -2.25 -19.87
CA ASP A 162 -3.60 -2.56 -18.49
C ASP A 162 -3.56 -1.28 -17.63
N ILE A 163 -4.54 -0.40 -17.86
CA ILE A 163 -4.68 0.86 -17.12
C ILE A 163 -4.84 0.63 -15.61
N PRO A 164 -5.62 -0.37 -15.14
CA PRO A 164 -5.70 -0.67 -13.71
C PRO A 164 -4.32 -0.83 -13.07
N LYS A 165 -3.47 -1.68 -13.63
CA LYS A 165 -2.12 -1.93 -13.08
C LYS A 165 -1.18 -0.75 -13.23
N LEU A 166 -1.35 0.07 -14.26
CA LEU A 166 -0.56 1.30 -14.46
C LEU A 166 -0.86 2.34 -13.37
N MET A 167 -2.12 2.46 -12.96
CA MET A 167 -2.53 3.42 -11.93
C MET A 167 -2.09 3.03 -10.52
N VAL A 168 -1.87 1.72 -10.26
CA VAL A 168 -1.40 1.25 -8.95
C VAL A 168 0.02 1.73 -8.69
N GLY A 169 0.17 2.57 -7.67
CA GLY A 169 1.43 3.17 -7.25
C GLY A 169 1.83 4.43 -8.04
N SER A 170 0.91 5.02 -8.84
CA SER A 170 1.18 6.22 -9.64
C SER A 170 1.21 7.52 -8.83
N LEU A 171 0.85 7.53 -7.56
CA LEU A 171 0.67 8.73 -6.71
C LEU A 171 -0.21 9.81 -7.36
N GLY A 172 -1.16 9.42 -8.21
CA GLY A 172 -2.01 10.37 -8.91
C GLY A 172 -1.28 11.26 -9.92
N THR A 173 -0.06 10.91 -10.33
CA THR A 173 0.70 11.70 -11.33
C THR A 173 0.25 11.45 -12.76
N LEU A 174 -0.51 10.38 -13.00
CA LEU A 174 -1.06 10.02 -14.33
C LEU A 174 -2.54 10.37 -14.48
N GLY A 175 -3.18 10.87 -13.40
CA GLY A 175 -4.60 11.22 -13.35
C GLY A 175 -5.23 10.79 -12.02
N GLY A 176 -6.50 11.15 -11.85
CA GLY A 176 -7.30 10.79 -10.68
C GLY A 176 -8.08 9.50 -10.89
N VAL A 177 -8.09 8.62 -9.89
CA VAL A 177 -9.02 7.48 -9.87
C VAL A 177 -10.42 8.00 -9.53
N ALA A 178 -11.41 7.67 -10.36
CA ALA A 178 -12.81 8.00 -10.15
C ALA A 178 -13.59 6.84 -9.53
N SER A 179 -13.39 5.61 -10.04
CA SER A 179 -13.94 4.38 -9.48
C SER A 179 -13.03 3.19 -9.78
N ALA A 180 -13.17 2.11 -9.02
CA ALA A 180 -12.43 0.88 -9.22
C ALA A 180 -13.30 -0.35 -8.99
N THR A 181 -13.05 -1.39 -9.78
CA THR A 181 -13.68 -2.71 -9.65
C THR A 181 -12.67 -3.70 -9.11
N PHE A 182 -13.05 -4.42 -8.06
CA PHE A 182 -12.21 -5.42 -7.41
C PHE A 182 -12.85 -6.79 -7.45
N ARG A 183 -11.99 -7.81 -7.53
CA ARG A 183 -12.32 -9.14 -7.06
C ARG A 183 -12.21 -9.15 -5.54
N VAL A 184 -13.22 -9.68 -4.87
CA VAL A 184 -13.27 -9.86 -3.42
C VAL A 184 -13.19 -11.33 -3.06
N PHE A 185 -12.99 -11.63 -1.77
CA PHE A 185 -12.77 -12.98 -1.28
C PHE A 185 -13.74 -13.28 -0.13
N PRO A 186 -14.12 -14.55 0.09
CA PRO A 186 -14.86 -14.92 1.28
C PRO A 186 -14.01 -14.67 2.53
N VAL A 187 -14.65 -14.21 3.60
CA VAL A 187 -14.02 -14.13 4.93
C VAL A 187 -13.76 -15.57 5.40
N PRO A 188 -12.51 -15.90 5.82
CA PRO A 188 -12.22 -17.23 6.37
C PRO A 188 -13.04 -17.53 7.62
N ALA A 189 -13.44 -18.80 7.80
CA ALA A 189 -14.21 -19.23 8.98
C ALA A 189 -13.42 -18.99 10.27
N VAL A 190 -12.11 -19.26 10.25
CA VAL A 190 -11.21 -18.99 11.36
C VAL A 190 -9.89 -18.41 10.86
N THR A 191 -9.25 -17.63 11.72
CA THR A 191 -7.88 -17.11 11.53
C THR A 191 -7.14 -17.33 12.83
N ARG A 192 -6.03 -18.05 12.77
CA ARG A 192 -5.15 -18.34 13.93
C ARG A 192 -3.70 -18.09 13.51
N ALA A 193 -2.84 -17.77 14.47
CA ALA A 193 -1.45 -17.52 14.20
C ALA A 193 -0.53 -18.16 15.23
N VAL A 194 0.69 -18.46 14.83
CA VAL A 194 1.74 -19.02 15.67
C VAL A 194 2.98 -18.13 15.57
N LEU A 195 3.56 -17.80 16.70
CA LEU A 195 4.88 -17.19 16.83
C LEU A 195 5.93 -18.31 16.90
N LEU A 196 6.86 -18.31 15.98
CA LEU A 196 8.08 -19.10 16.04
C LEU A 196 9.22 -18.21 16.54
N GLN A 197 9.85 -18.59 17.66
CA GLN A 197 11.03 -17.90 18.21
C GLN A 197 12.26 -18.22 17.35
N ALA A 198 12.18 -17.86 16.08
CA ALA A 198 13.20 -18.15 15.08
C ALA A 198 13.34 -17.00 14.09
N ALA A 199 14.56 -16.74 13.67
CA ALA A 199 14.84 -15.77 12.63
C ALA A 199 14.42 -16.31 11.23
N PRO A 200 14.13 -15.43 10.26
CA PRO A 200 13.70 -15.84 8.92
C PRO A 200 14.77 -16.55 8.08
N ASP A 201 16.05 -16.54 8.51
CA ASP A 201 17.16 -17.32 7.92
C ASP A 201 17.37 -18.69 8.58
N SER A 202 16.55 -19.05 9.58
CA SER A 202 16.67 -20.34 10.27
C SER A 202 16.22 -21.52 9.41
N ALA A 203 16.79 -22.70 9.69
CA ALA A 203 16.42 -23.95 9.03
C ALA A 203 14.93 -24.29 9.24
N LEU A 204 14.37 -24.01 10.42
CA LEU A 204 12.94 -24.18 10.71
C LEU A 204 12.08 -23.33 9.78
N PHE A 205 12.43 -22.04 9.64
CA PHE A 205 11.63 -21.14 8.81
C PHE A 205 11.66 -21.57 7.33
N ALA A 206 12.84 -22.01 6.83
CA ALA A 206 12.95 -22.58 5.50
C ALA A 206 12.08 -23.83 5.33
N ALA A 207 12.16 -24.78 6.29
CA ALA A 207 11.36 -26.00 6.27
C ALA A 207 9.86 -25.69 6.28
N ALA A 208 9.41 -24.74 7.12
CA ALA A 208 7.99 -24.35 7.18
C ALA A 208 7.47 -23.69 5.90
N LEU A 209 8.30 -22.94 5.17
CA LEU A 209 7.89 -22.32 3.90
C LEU A 209 7.97 -23.27 2.70
N ASP A 210 8.84 -24.26 2.76
CA ASP A 210 9.02 -25.24 1.69
C ASP A 210 8.06 -26.43 1.82
N ASP A 211 7.34 -26.53 2.95
CA ASP A 211 6.36 -27.60 3.21
C ASP A 211 5.03 -27.31 2.48
N PRO A 212 4.66 -28.11 1.48
CA PRO A 212 3.44 -27.89 0.70
C PRO A 212 2.15 -28.12 1.50
N SER A 213 2.21 -28.69 2.69
CA SER A 213 1.06 -28.85 3.59
C SER A 213 0.75 -27.61 4.43
N LEU A 214 1.66 -26.63 4.42
CA LEU A 214 1.52 -25.37 5.13
C LEU A 214 1.21 -24.24 4.15
N GLU A 215 0.06 -23.63 4.32
CA GLU A 215 -0.40 -22.51 3.49
C GLU A 215 -0.69 -21.26 4.36
N PRO A 216 0.34 -20.60 4.91
CA PRO A 216 0.11 -19.39 5.66
C PRO A 216 -0.46 -18.28 4.77
N VAL A 217 -1.42 -17.52 5.28
CA VAL A 217 -1.98 -16.35 4.58
C VAL A 217 -1.13 -15.10 4.79
N ALA A 218 -0.34 -15.08 5.86
CA ALA A 218 0.61 -14.01 6.17
C ALA A 218 1.85 -14.56 6.87
N VAL A 219 3.01 -13.96 6.58
CA VAL A 219 4.31 -14.30 7.17
C VAL A 219 5.02 -13.00 7.51
N VAL A 220 5.25 -12.77 8.81
CA VAL A 220 5.82 -11.51 9.31
C VAL A 220 6.91 -11.80 10.33
N HIS A 221 8.08 -11.21 10.15
CA HIS A 221 9.14 -11.20 11.13
C HIS A 221 9.13 -9.89 11.92
N TYR A 222 9.18 -10.03 13.23
CA TYR A 222 9.21 -8.92 14.18
C TYR A 222 10.55 -8.93 14.92
N PRO A 223 11.57 -8.18 14.46
CA PRO A 223 12.90 -8.20 15.06
C PRO A 223 12.91 -7.91 16.55
N ALA A 224 12.12 -6.92 17.00
CA ALA A 224 11.98 -6.57 18.42
C ALA A 224 11.35 -7.66 19.29
N ARG A 225 10.71 -8.66 18.68
CA ARG A 225 10.11 -9.82 19.35
C ARG A 225 10.91 -11.11 19.14
N GLY A 226 12.00 -11.05 18.37
CA GLY A 226 12.92 -12.15 18.11
C GLY A 226 12.35 -13.31 17.31
N GLY A 227 11.21 -13.12 16.58
CA GLY A 227 10.56 -14.25 15.93
C GLY A 227 9.69 -13.90 14.72
N CYS A 228 9.22 -14.96 14.06
CA CYS A 228 8.33 -14.91 12.92
C CYS A 228 6.92 -15.34 13.31
N VAL A 229 5.91 -14.58 12.89
CA VAL A 229 4.49 -14.94 13.01
C VAL A 229 4.02 -15.50 11.67
N LEU A 230 3.49 -16.72 11.69
CA LEU A 230 2.79 -17.36 10.60
C LEU A 230 1.31 -17.34 10.91
N THR A 231 0.51 -16.76 10.01
CA THR A 231 -0.96 -16.69 10.15
C THR A 231 -1.61 -17.67 9.18
N PHE A 232 -2.51 -18.48 9.66
CA PHE A 232 -3.31 -19.44 8.90
C PHE A 232 -4.78 -19.03 8.94
N ALA A 233 -5.48 -19.19 7.83
CA ALA A 233 -6.89 -18.83 7.74
C ALA A 233 -7.62 -19.78 6.78
N GLY A 234 -8.85 -20.17 7.15
CA GLY A 234 -9.65 -21.11 6.36
C GLY A 234 -10.66 -21.87 7.20
N LEU A 235 -10.85 -23.16 6.90
CA LEU A 235 -11.69 -24.06 7.68
C LEU A 235 -10.98 -24.47 8.97
N GLU A 236 -11.72 -24.57 10.09
CA GLU A 236 -11.20 -24.92 11.42
C GLU A 236 -10.30 -26.16 11.42
N ALA A 237 -10.76 -27.25 10.78
CA ALA A 237 -9.99 -28.51 10.73
C ALA A 237 -8.65 -28.34 10.00
N SER A 238 -8.63 -27.59 8.90
CA SER A 238 -7.41 -27.33 8.12
C SER A 238 -6.44 -26.47 8.92
N VAL A 239 -6.91 -25.39 9.53
CA VAL A 239 -6.07 -24.48 10.33
C VAL A 239 -5.49 -25.20 11.53
N THR A 240 -6.30 -26.02 12.22
CA THR A 240 -5.84 -26.82 13.37
C THR A 240 -4.76 -27.82 12.96
N ALA A 241 -4.93 -28.52 11.84
CA ALA A 241 -3.93 -29.46 11.33
C ALA A 241 -2.60 -28.77 10.98
N GLN A 242 -2.66 -27.61 10.33
CA GLN A 242 -1.47 -26.83 9.97
C GLN A 242 -0.72 -26.32 11.22
N LEU A 243 -1.43 -25.83 12.24
CA LEU A 243 -0.81 -25.39 13.50
C LEU A 243 -0.15 -26.56 14.24
N ALA A 244 -0.81 -27.72 14.29
CA ALA A 244 -0.22 -28.92 14.89
C ALA A 244 1.06 -29.35 14.14
N HIS A 245 1.05 -29.25 12.81
CA HIS A 245 2.21 -29.57 12.00
C HIS A 245 3.38 -28.59 12.21
N VAL A 246 3.10 -27.28 12.28
CA VAL A 246 4.09 -26.26 12.63
C VAL A 246 4.70 -26.53 14.00
N ALA A 247 3.90 -26.91 15.00
CA ALA A 247 4.40 -27.25 16.33
C ALA A 247 5.33 -28.48 16.31
N GLN A 248 5.03 -29.49 15.49
CA GLN A 248 5.92 -30.65 15.29
C GLN A 248 7.25 -30.25 14.64
N LEU A 249 7.21 -29.43 13.58
CA LEU A 249 8.43 -28.92 12.92
C LEU A 249 9.27 -28.09 13.90
N ALA A 250 8.64 -27.22 14.69
CA ALA A 250 9.32 -26.42 15.70
C ALA A 250 10.04 -27.31 16.74
N ALA A 251 9.38 -28.36 17.23
CA ALA A 251 9.98 -29.32 18.14
C ALA A 251 11.15 -30.07 17.54
N LEU A 252 11.09 -30.47 16.27
CA LEU A 252 12.19 -31.13 15.54
C LEU A 252 13.44 -30.23 15.43
N HIS A 253 13.24 -28.93 15.36
CA HIS A 253 14.33 -27.93 15.29
C HIS A 253 14.72 -27.35 16.65
N ALA A 254 14.13 -27.83 17.77
CA ALA A 254 14.33 -27.32 19.12
C ALA A 254 14.04 -25.80 19.25
N VAL A 255 13.00 -25.34 18.55
CA VAL A 255 12.54 -23.94 18.56
C VAL A 255 11.22 -23.87 19.31
N GLU A 256 11.05 -22.83 20.13
CA GLU A 256 9.78 -22.53 20.78
C GLU A 256 8.74 -22.04 19.77
N SER A 257 7.53 -22.60 19.84
CA SER A 257 6.37 -22.15 19.07
C SER A 257 5.21 -21.87 20.02
N VAL A 258 4.58 -20.70 19.86
CA VAL A 258 3.48 -20.25 20.71
C VAL A 258 2.30 -19.85 19.83
N GLU A 259 1.16 -20.52 19.98
CA GLU A 259 -0.07 -20.05 19.36
C GLU A 259 -0.52 -18.74 20.02
N LEU A 260 -0.84 -17.74 19.19
CA LEU A 260 -1.20 -16.42 19.65
C LEU A 260 -2.70 -16.34 19.97
N ASP A 261 -3.03 -15.88 21.16
CA ASP A 261 -4.39 -15.50 21.53
C ASP A 261 -4.79 -14.13 20.89
N ALA A 262 -6.03 -13.71 21.14
CA ALA A 262 -6.58 -12.47 20.55
C ALA A 262 -5.80 -11.22 20.99
N ASP A 263 -5.35 -11.16 22.24
CA ASP A 263 -4.63 -10.02 22.80
C ASP A 263 -3.22 -9.95 22.20
N ALA A 264 -2.54 -11.08 22.07
CA ALA A 264 -1.24 -11.16 21.40
C ALA A 264 -1.33 -10.77 19.92
N LEU A 265 -2.33 -11.26 19.19
CA LEU A 265 -2.59 -10.89 17.80
C LEU A 265 -2.83 -9.39 17.66
N GLN A 266 -3.60 -8.79 18.56
CA GLN A 266 -3.83 -7.35 18.58
C GLN A 266 -2.54 -6.57 18.85
N ALA A 267 -1.66 -7.05 19.73
CA ALA A 267 -0.37 -6.43 20.01
C ALA A 267 0.56 -6.45 18.78
N PHE A 268 0.63 -7.56 18.04
CA PHE A 268 1.40 -7.64 16.79
C PHE A 268 0.80 -6.74 15.70
N ALA A 269 -0.52 -6.71 15.55
CA ALA A 269 -1.18 -5.81 14.61
C ALA A 269 -0.93 -4.32 14.96
N GLN A 270 -0.78 -4.00 16.27
CA GLN A 270 -0.42 -2.65 16.69
C GLN A 270 1.00 -2.28 16.27
N ILE A 271 1.98 -3.19 16.38
CA ILE A 271 3.35 -2.96 15.89
C ILE A 271 3.33 -2.65 14.38
N GLU A 272 2.56 -3.39 13.58
CA GLU A 272 2.42 -3.10 12.15
C GLU A 272 1.78 -1.73 11.87
N ARG A 273 0.80 -1.31 12.66
CA ARG A 273 0.22 0.04 12.55
C ARG A 273 1.23 1.11 12.91
N ASP A 274 1.93 0.94 14.02
CA ASP A 274 2.87 1.94 14.53
C ASP A 274 4.02 2.19 13.55
N VAL A 275 4.60 1.15 12.96
CA VAL A 275 5.66 1.29 11.95
C VAL A 275 5.20 2.03 10.71
N ARG A 276 3.88 2.03 10.42
CA ARG A 276 3.28 2.70 9.26
C ARG A 276 2.86 4.14 9.54
N THR A 277 2.53 4.46 10.80
CA THR A 277 1.86 5.72 11.15
C THR A 277 2.68 6.60 12.09
N SER A 278 3.67 6.04 12.78
CA SER A 278 4.46 6.71 13.81
C SER A 278 5.89 6.96 13.34
N GLY A 279 6.54 7.99 13.94
CA GLY A 279 7.93 8.35 13.66
C GLY A 279 8.07 9.44 12.60
N ALA A 280 9.07 10.32 12.81
CA ALA A 280 9.41 11.40 11.88
C ALA A 280 9.97 10.84 10.56
N TRP A 281 10.73 9.76 10.65
CA TRP A 281 11.23 9.01 9.52
C TRP A 281 10.47 7.71 9.38
N ARG A 282 9.96 7.46 8.18
CA ARG A 282 9.36 6.17 7.80
C ARG A 282 9.80 5.81 6.39
N TRP A 283 10.24 4.56 6.21
CA TRP A 283 10.61 4.10 4.88
C TRP A 283 10.30 2.62 4.66
N THR A 284 10.28 2.24 3.42
CA THR A 284 10.27 0.84 3.00
C THR A 284 11.59 0.50 2.32
N GLU A 285 12.12 -0.68 2.58
CA GLU A 285 13.20 -1.26 1.81
C GLU A 285 12.69 -2.50 1.08
N SER A 286 12.93 -2.54 -0.23
CA SER A 286 12.59 -3.68 -1.07
C SER A 286 13.87 -4.35 -1.58
N THR A 287 13.95 -5.66 -1.46
CA THR A 287 15.11 -6.45 -1.83
C THR A 287 14.68 -7.79 -2.43
N SER A 288 15.60 -8.67 -2.79
CA SER A 288 15.25 -10.03 -3.17
C SER A 288 14.70 -10.82 -1.97
N ILE A 289 13.85 -11.81 -2.22
CA ILE A 289 13.31 -12.67 -1.16
C ILE A 289 14.45 -13.36 -0.39
N ALA A 290 15.49 -13.79 -1.06
CA ALA A 290 16.67 -14.39 -0.42
C ALA A 290 17.34 -13.41 0.55
N ALA A 291 17.61 -12.18 0.12
CA ALA A 291 18.21 -11.16 0.99
C ALA A 291 17.26 -10.67 2.11
N ALA A 292 15.94 -10.73 1.91
CA ALA A 292 14.97 -10.37 2.94
C ALA A 292 14.89 -11.39 4.09
N ARG A 293 15.34 -12.61 3.86
CA ARG A 293 15.48 -13.64 4.91
C ARG A 293 16.71 -13.40 5.79
N GLU A 294 17.75 -12.74 5.26
CA GLU A 294 18.95 -12.44 6.05
C GLU A 294 18.64 -11.35 7.09
N VAL A 295 18.89 -11.66 8.37
CA VAL A 295 18.71 -10.70 9.47
C VAL A 295 19.95 -9.82 9.57
N ARG A 296 19.91 -8.67 8.89
CA ARG A 296 20.97 -7.66 9.01
C ARG A 296 20.50 -6.51 9.90
N PRO A 297 21.32 -6.07 10.87
CA PRO A 297 21.00 -4.87 11.64
C PRO A 297 20.95 -3.65 10.71
N LEU A 298 20.04 -2.74 10.98
CA LEU A 298 20.04 -1.46 10.31
C LEU A 298 21.22 -0.62 10.83
N PRO A 299 21.88 0.16 9.97
CA PRO A 299 23.04 0.98 10.36
C PRO A 299 22.66 2.25 11.14
N VAL A 300 21.39 2.36 11.55
CA VAL A 300 20.79 3.49 12.27
C VAL A 300 19.88 2.96 13.37
N GLU A 301 19.71 3.75 14.43
CA GLU A 301 18.77 3.45 15.49
C GLU A 301 17.33 3.62 14.96
N VAL A 302 16.47 2.62 15.20
CA VAL A 302 15.09 2.58 14.75
C VAL A 302 14.14 2.43 15.93
N THR A 303 12.97 3.04 15.82
CA THR A 303 11.90 2.91 16.82
C THR A 303 11.15 1.59 16.67
N ALA A 304 10.88 1.21 15.43
CA ALA A 304 10.25 -0.08 15.10
C ALA A 304 10.60 -0.52 13.68
N ASP A 305 10.69 -1.82 13.48
CA ASP A 305 10.76 -2.42 12.15
C ASP A 305 9.93 -3.70 12.06
N VAL A 306 9.41 -3.96 10.88
CA VAL A 306 8.62 -5.15 10.54
C VAL A 306 9.08 -5.63 9.17
N ARG A 307 9.34 -6.93 9.04
CA ARG A 307 9.82 -7.53 7.80
C ARG A 307 8.81 -8.53 7.26
N TYR A 308 8.65 -8.50 5.96
CA TYR A 308 7.86 -9.48 5.20
C TYR A 308 8.82 -10.35 4.37
N PRO A 309 9.38 -11.42 4.96
CA PRO A 309 10.48 -12.17 4.33
C PRO A 309 10.08 -12.84 3.01
N THR A 310 8.81 -13.16 2.86
CA THR A 310 8.26 -13.76 1.61
C THR A 310 7.93 -12.74 0.53
N LEU A 311 7.91 -11.44 0.88
CA LEU A 311 7.64 -10.35 -0.05
C LEU A 311 8.90 -9.58 -0.46
N GLY A 312 10.02 -9.82 0.21
CA GLY A 312 11.23 -9.03 0.01
C GLY A 312 11.09 -7.58 0.49
N VAL A 313 10.30 -7.30 1.53
CA VAL A 313 10.00 -5.93 1.98
C VAL A 313 10.19 -5.80 3.48
N GLN A 314 10.82 -4.70 3.90
CA GLN A 314 10.89 -4.25 5.28
C GLN A 314 10.23 -2.87 5.43
N LEU A 315 9.47 -2.67 6.49
CA LEU A 315 8.96 -1.37 6.94
C LEU A 315 9.76 -0.93 8.15
N VAL A 316 10.14 0.33 8.18
CA VAL A 316 10.94 0.90 9.27
C VAL A 316 10.37 2.25 9.67
N SER A 317 10.36 2.50 10.98
CA SER A 317 10.11 3.82 11.55
C SER A 317 11.21 4.21 12.53
N ALA A 318 11.54 5.50 12.57
CA ALA A 318 12.53 6.05 13.48
C ALA A 318 12.12 7.44 13.97
N ALA A 319 12.64 7.81 15.14
CA ALA A 319 12.59 9.16 15.65
C ALA A 319 13.43 10.11 14.78
N ASP A 320 13.28 11.40 14.98
CA ASP A 320 14.11 12.38 14.27
C ASP A 320 15.52 12.44 14.89
N ALA A 321 16.53 12.14 14.09
CA ALA A 321 17.93 12.17 14.50
C ALA A 321 18.85 12.54 13.31
N ASP A 322 19.93 13.28 13.59
CA ASP A 322 20.88 13.75 12.57
C ASP A 322 21.59 12.60 11.82
N ALA A 323 21.80 11.46 12.49
CA ALA A 323 22.37 10.26 11.86
C ALA A 323 21.53 9.77 10.69
N LEU A 324 20.20 9.95 10.73
CA LEU A 324 19.28 9.57 9.65
C LEU A 324 19.40 10.49 8.43
N ASP A 325 19.80 11.74 8.61
CA ASP A 325 20.06 12.66 7.50
C ASP A 325 21.24 12.16 6.63
N ALA A 326 22.30 11.64 7.26
CA ALA A 326 23.45 11.04 6.56
C ALA A 326 23.02 9.74 5.87
N PHE A 327 22.36 8.83 6.58
CA PHE A 327 21.83 7.56 6.06
C PHE A 327 20.91 7.77 4.85
N ALA A 328 20.03 8.77 4.91
CA ALA A 328 19.07 9.03 3.86
C ALA A 328 19.68 9.59 2.57
N ARG A 329 20.86 10.25 2.67
CA ARG A 329 21.63 10.72 1.51
C ARG A 329 22.36 9.62 0.76
N GLU A 330 22.56 8.46 1.40
CA GLU A 330 23.17 7.31 0.73
C GLU A 330 22.20 6.72 -0.28
N PRO A 331 22.53 6.73 -1.58
CA PRO A 331 21.64 6.21 -2.61
C PRO A 331 21.43 4.70 -2.41
N ALA A 332 20.20 4.29 -2.16
CA ALA A 332 19.85 2.89 -2.03
C ALA A 332 18.67 2.54 -2.94
N ARG A 333 18.90 1.61 -3.87
CA ARG A 333 17.81 1.07 -4.69
C ARG A 333 16.85 0.27 -3.83
N GLY A 334 15.56 0.47 -4.03
CA GLY A 334 14.52 -0.21 -3.26
C GLY A 334 14.15 0.49 -1.94
N ARG A 335 14.89 1.53 -1.52
CA ARG A 335 14.50 2.37 -0.39
C ARG A 335 13.54 3.46 -0.87
N VAL A 336 12.40 3.57 -0.22
CA VAL A 336 11.39 4.60 -0.49
C VAL A 336 10.98 5.24 0.82
N PHE A 337 11.24 6.53 0.97
CA PHE A 337 10.82 7.28 2.15
C PHE A 337 9.33 7.59 2.08
N ARG A 338 8.61 7.11 3.07
CA ARG A 338 7.17 7.35 3.26
C ARG A 338 6.89 8.58 4.10
N SER A 339 7.84 8.98 4.94
CA SER A 339 7.87 10.23 5.68
C SER A 339 9.32 10.60 5.96
N MET A 340 9.62 11.88 5.94
CA MET A 340 10.90 12.44 6.35
C MET A 340 10.69 13.89 6.82
N PRO A 341 11.56 14.40 7.70
CA PRO A 341 11.50 15.80 8.15
C PRO A 341 11.60 16.80 7.00
N LEU A 342 10.91 17.94 7.13
CA LEU A 342 10.86 18.97 6.07
C LEU A 342 12.24 19.52 5.72
N ARG A 343 13.17 19.60 6.71
CA ARG A 343 14.53 20.14 6.53
C ARG A 343 15.39 19.40 5.51
N VAL A 344 15.03 18.17 5.15
CA VAL A 344 15.81 17.32 4.24
C VAL A 344 15.13 17.04 2.90
N ARG A 345 13.84 17.35 2.76
CA ARG A 345 13.03 17.01 1.58
C ARG A 345 13.50 17.64 0.29
N ASP A 346 14.16 18.77 0.34
CA ASP A 346 14.74 19.46 -0.81
C ASP A 346 16.07 18.83 -1.30
N ARG A 347 16.65 17.96 -0.48
CA ARG A 347 17.99 17.37 -0.72
C ARG A 347 17.98 15.87 -0.93
N ILE A 348 16.87 15.21 -0.64
CA ILE A 348 16.73 13.74 -0.69
C ILE A 348 15.58 13.39 -1.61
N ASP A 349 15.84 12.63 -2.69
CA ASP A 349 14.77 12.02 -3.47
C ASP A 349 14.17 10.85 -2.65
N ALA A 350 12.89 10.95 -2.33
CA ALA A 350 12.18 9.97 -1.52
C ALA A 350 12.16 8.55 -2.15
N TRP A 351 12.41 8.46 -3.45
CA TRP A 351 12.38 7.22 -4.22
C TRP A 351 13.76 6.60 -4.44
N GLY A 352 14.82 7.31 -4.02
CA GLY A 352 16.18 6.93 -4.33
C GLY A 352 16.51 7.07 -5.84
N PRO A 353 17.56 6.39 -6.31
CA PRO A 353 18.02 6.54 -7.69
C PRO A 353 16.99 6.01 -8.69
N PRO A 354 16.79 6.71 -9.83
CA PRO A 354 15.86 6.29 -10.86
C PRO A 354 16.11 4.84 -11.33
N PRO A 355 15.05 4.06 -11.58
CA PRO A 355 15.18 2.69 -12.07
C PRO A 355 15.64 2.63 -13.52
N PRO A 356 16.14 1.49 -14.03
CA PRO A 356 16.55 1.34 -15.42
C PRO A 356 15.47 1.72 -16.46
N ALA A 357 14.19 1.49 -16.11
CA ALA A 357 13.05 1.82 -16.98
C ALA A 357 12.62 3.30 -16.89
N PHE A 358 13.40 4.18 -16.29
CA PHE A 358 12.99 5.58 -16.05
C PHE A 358 12.64 6.36 -17.32
N ALA A 359 13.34 6.10 -18.43
CA ALA A 359 13.00 6.72 -19.71
C ALA A 359 11.58 6.38 -20.20
N LEU A 360 11.16 5.12 -20.00
CA LEU A 360 9.78 4.69 -20.30
C LEU A 360 8.78 5.35 -19.36
N MET A 361 9.08 5.42 -18.06
CA MET A 361 8.22 6.10 -17.08
C MET A 361 7.98 7.57 -17.45
N ARG A 362 9.04 8.26 -17.87
CA ARG A 362 8.95 9.64 -18.35
C ARG A 362 8.08 9.76 -19.59
N ALA A 363 8.24 8.85 -20.56
CA ALA A 363 7.43 8.83 -21.77
C ALA A 363 5.94 8.61 -21.44
N VAL A 364 5.62 7.69 -20.54
CA VAL A 364 4.24 7.46 -20.04
C VAL A 364 3.70 8.74 -19.40
N LYS A 365 4.45 9.36 -18.47
CA LYS A 365 4.03 10.63 -17.83
C LYS A 365 3.75 11.71 -18.88
N THR A 366 4.63 11.91 -19.85
CA THR A 366 4.47 12.91 -20.90
C THR A 366 3.23 12.64 -21.77
N ASN A 367 2.91 11.37 -22.04
CA ASN A 367 1.69 11.00 -22.80
C ASN A 367 0.40 11.26 -22.02
N PHE A 368 0.41 11.02 -20.70
CA PHE A 368 -0.77 11.25 -19.87
C PHE A 368 -0.95 12.72 -19.48
N ASP A 369 0.15 13.41 -19.20
CA ASP A 369 0.19 14.77 -18.68
C ASP A 369 1.26 15.60 -19.41
N PRO A 370 1.04 15.97 -20.69
CA PRO A 370 2.03 16.69 -21.47
C PRO A 370 2.37 18.09 -20.94
N LYS A 371 1.49 18.72 -20.16
CA LYS A 371 1.74 20.00 -19.49
C LYS A 371 2.45 19.85 -18.14
N GLY A 372 2.51 18.64 -17.57
CA GLY A 372 3.13 18.41 -16.28
C GLY A 372 2.43 19.06 -15.09
N LEU A 373 1.10 19.17 -15.13
CA LEU A 373 0.29 19.89 -14.13
C LEU A 373 -0.23 18.97 -13.01
N CYS A 374 -0.34 17.66 -13.29
CA CYS A 374 -0.93 16.69 -12.37
C CYS A 374 0.13 16.17 -11.40
N ASN A 375 0.03 16.59 -10.14
CA ASN A 375 0.91 16.20 -9.01
C ASN A 375 2.42 16.30 -9.34
N PRO A 376 2.91 17.45 -9.84
CA PRO A 376 4.22 17.58 -10.43
C PRO A 376 5.35 17.41 -9.41
N GLY A 377 6.34 16.60 -9.74
CA GLY A 377 7.53 16.42 -8.91
C GLY A 377 7.43 15.34 -7.83
N ARG A 378 6.24 14.77 -7.60
CA ARG A 378 5.98 13.84 -6.49
C ARG A 378 6.62 12.48 -6.67
N PHE A 379 6.80 12.03 -7.90
CA PHE A 379 7.23 10.66 -8.19
C PHE A 379 8.74 10.57 -8.46
N VAL A 380 9.24 9.35 -8.66
CA VAL A 380 10.67 9.07 -8.85
C VAL A 380 11.30 9.98 -9.91
N GLY A 381 12.49 10.51 -9.60
CA GLY A 381 13.21 11.42 -10.49
C GLY A 381 12.47 12.72 -10.79
N GLY A 382 11.51 13.09 -9.93
CA GLY A 382 10.73 14.33 -10.06
C GLY A 382 9.64 14.29 -11.14
N LEU A 383 9.12 13.12 -11.52
CA LEU A 383 7.95 12.98 -12.40
C LEU A 383 6.66 13.48 -11.72
#